data_7a42bf02a6ee9fb6474181ff35926b32
#
_entry.id   7a42bf02a6ee9fb6474181ff35926b32
#
_cell.length_a   1.000
_cell.length_b   1.000
_cell.length_c   1.000
_cell.angle_alpha   90.00
_cell.angle_beta   90.00
_cell.angle_gamma   90.00
#
_symmetry.space_group_name_H-M   'P 1'
#
loop_
_entity.id
_entity.type
_entity.pdbx_description
1 polymer ?
#
loop_
_entity_poly.entity_id
_entity_poly.type
_entity_poly.pdbx_seq_one_letter_code
_entity_poly.pdbx_strand_id
1 'polypeptide(L)'
;ALIFEKTSTRTRCAFEVGAFDQGAQVTYLGPSGSQIGHKESMKDTARVLGRMYDGIEYRGYGQAIVEELGEYAGVPVWNGLTDEFHPTQILADLMTMLEHSPGKTLPELSFAYLGDARNNMGNSLMVGAAKMGMDIRLVAPKSFWPEAGLVLSLIHI
;
A
#
# COMPACT_ATOMS: atom_id res chain seq x y z
N ALA A 1 1.93 -13.67 -6.44
CA ALA A 1 3.02 -13.84 -5.45
C ALA A 1 2.87 -12.82 -4.33
N LEU A 2 3.24 -13.20 -3.10
CA LEU A 2 3.30 -12.29 -1.94
C LEU A 2 4.75 -12.16 -1.49
N ILE A 3 5.38 -11.01 -1.76
CA ILE A 3 6.77 -10.73 -1.39
C ILE A 3 6.78 -9.94 -0.09
N PHE A 4 7.41 -10.49 0.94
CA PHE A 4 7.50 -9.86 2.26
C PHE A 4 8.96 -9.72 2.70
N GLU A 5 9.52 -8.53 2.60
CA GLU A 5 10.76 -8.19 3.29
C GLU A 5 10.50 -7.84 4.76
N LYS A 6 9.32 -7.31 5.04
CA LYS A 6 8.85 -6.95 6.38
C LYS A 6 7.71 -7.88 6.79
N THR A 7 7.90 -8.66 7.84
CA THR A 7 6.91 -9.64 8.30
C THR A 7 5.59 -8.99 8.71
N SER A 8 4.48 -9.68 8.47
CA SER A 8 3.15 -9.28 8.93
C SER A 8 2.20 -10.46 8.94
N THR A 9 1.61 -10.76 10.07
CA THR A 9 0.59 -11.80 10.19
C THR A 9 -0.70 -11.39 9.48
N ARG A 10 -1.22 -10.20 9.81
CA ARG A 10 -2.52 -9.73 9.29
C ARG A 10 -2.52 -9.55 7.78
N THR A 11 -1.52 -8.85 7.23
CA THR A 11 -1.43 -8.63 5.78
C THR A 11 -1.30 -9.94 5.02
N ARG A 12 -0.43 -10.82 5.49
CA ARG A 12 -0.27 -12.15 4.88
C ARG A 12 -1.60 -12.91 4.87
N CYS A 13 -2.24 -13.09 6.03
CA CYS A 13 -3.50 -13.81 6.11
C CYS A 13 -4.60 -13.17 5.26
N ALA A 14 -4.70 -11.84 5.23
CA ALA A 14 -5.70 -11.15 4.44
C ALA A 14 -5.54 -11.41 2.94
N PHE A 15 -4.32 -11.33 2.41
CA PHE A 15 -4.06 -11.64 1.00
C PHE A 15 -4.23 -13.12 0.68
N GLU A 16 -3.77 -14.04 1.54
CA GLU A 16 -3.94 -15.49 1.34
C GLU A 16 -5.42 -15.87 1.33
N VAL A 17 -6.18 -15.47 2.36
CA VAL A 17 -7.60 -15.81 2.47
C VAL A 17 -8.42 -15.13 1.36
N GLY A 18 -8.21 -13.83 1.13
CA GLY A 18 -8.92 -13.12 0.07
C GLY A 18 -8.67 -13.70 -1.32
N ALA A 19 -7.45 -14.14 -1.62
CA ALA A 19 -7.13 -14.83 -2.86
C ALA A 19 -7.85 -16.19 -2.95
N PHE A 20 -7.81 -17.00 -1.92
CA PHE A 20 -8.49 -18.30 -1.89
C PHE A 20 -10.00 -18.17 -2.03
N ASP A 21 -10.63 -17.21 -1.38
CA ASP A 21 -12.07 -16.96 -1.47
C ASP A 21 -12.50 -16.56 -2.89
N GLN A 22 -11.59 -15.98 -3.68
CA GLN A 22 -11.79 -15.65 -5.09
C GLN A 22 -11.30 -16.75 -6.05
N GLY A 23 -10.92 -17.93 -5.56
CA GLY A 23 -10.46 -19.06 -6.37
C GLY A 23 -9.02 -18.94 -6.88
N ALA A 24 -8.24 -17.99 -6.37
CA ALA A 24 -6.84 -17.83 -6.71
C ALA A 24 -5.94 -18.66 -5.77
N GLN A 25 -4.66 -18.77 -6.14
CA GLN A 25 -3.62 -19.40 -5.32
C GLN A 25 -2.51 -18.39 -5.05
N VAL A 26 -1.81 -18.53 -3.93
CA VAL A 26 -0.71 -17.67 -3.54
C VAL A 26 0.55 -18.45 -3.21
N THR A 27 1.70 -17.84 -3.54
CA THR A 27 3.01 -18.25 -3.04
C THR A 27 3.54 -17.14 -2.14
N TYR A 28 3.83 -17.49 -0.90
CA TYR A 28 4.43 -16.55 0.05
C TYR A 28 5.95 -16.63 -0.03
N LEU A 29 6.58 -15.50 -0.32
CA LEU A 29 8.02 -15.29 -0.38
C LEU A 29 8.44 -14.39 0.79
N GLY A 30 8.80 -15.03 1.90
CA GLY A 30 9.19 -14.33 3.13
C GLY A 30 10.63 -13.82 3.09
N PRO A 31 11.07 -13.14 4.17
CA PRO A 31 12.41 -12.56 4.26
C PRO A 31 13.53 -13.61 4.37
N SER A 32 13.18 -14.86 4.53
CA SER A 32 14.12 -15.98 4.52
C SER A 32 13.68 -17.04 3.51
N GLY A 33 14.63 -17.74 2.92
CA GLY A 33 14.36 -18.83 1.97
C GLY A 33 14.19 -18.41 0.51
N SER A 34 14.33 -17.12 0.19
CA SER A 34 14.41 -16.59 -1.18
C SER A 34 15.78 -15.97 -1.45
N GLN A 35 16.11 -15.77 -2.72
CA GLN A 35 17.34 -15.10 -3.16
C GLN A 35 17.09 -13.61 -3.50
N ILE A 36 15.86 -13.14 -3.30
CA ILE A 36 15.43 -11.76 -3.60
C ILE A 36 16.28 -10.77 -2.79
N GLY A 37 16.84 -9.78 -3.49
CA GLY A 37 17.69 -8.76 -2.88
C GLY A 37 19.09 -9.21 -2.46
N HIS A 38 19.46 -10.48 -2.67
CA HIS A 38 20.79 -11.02 -2.37
C HIS A 38 21.59 -11.34 -3.63
N LYS A 39 21.11 -12.29 -4.42
CA LYS A 39 21.72 -12.71 -5.69
C LYS A 39 20.97 -12.25 -6.91
N GLU A 40 19.73 -11.83 -6.74
CA GLU A 40 18.85 -11.36 -7.80
C GLU A 40 18.53 -9.88 -7.59
N SER A 41 18.55 -9.10 -8.68
CA SER A 41 18.03 -7.73 -8.65
C SER A 41 16.51 -7.75 -8.55
N MET A 42 15.90 -6.69 -7.99
CA MET A 42 14.43 -6.57 -7.99
C MET A 42 13.85 -6.58 -9.40
N LYS A 43 14.55 -5.99 -10.34
CA LYS A 43 14.19 -6.00 -11.77
C LYS A 43 14.11 -7.40 -12.36
N ASP A 44 15.06 -8.27 -12.06
CA ASP A 44 15.06 -9.64 -12.56
C ASP A 44 14.00 -10.47 -11.85
N THR A 45 13.86 -10.30 -10.53
CA THR A 45 12.78 -10.88 -9.74
C THR A 45 11.41 -10.51 -10.31
N ALA A 46 11.19 -9.22 -10.62
CA ALA A 46 9.94 -8.75 -11.22
C ALA A 46 9.63 -9.46 -12.53
N ARG A 47 10.61 -9.53 -13.44
CA ARG A 47 10.47 -10.18 -14.74
C ARG A 47 10.15 -11.68 -14.63
N VAL A 48 10.81 -12.38 -13.71
CA VAL A 48 10.61 -13.82 -13.49
C VAL A 48 9.23 -14.06 -12.88
N LEU A 49 8.88 -13.37 -11.80
CA LEU A 49 7.59 -13.55 -11.13
C LEU A 49 6.42 -13.12 -12.00
N GLY A 50 6.57 -12.07 -12.80
CA GLY A 50 5.55 -11.65 -13.76
C GLY A 50 5.28 -12.64 -14.91
N ARG A 51 6.14 -13.66 -15.09
CA ARG A 51 5.90 -14.78 -16.01
C ARG A 51 5.25 -16.00 -15.33
N MET A 52 5.27 -16.04 -14.00
CA MET A 52 4.76 -17.16 -13.21
C MET A 52 3.41 -16.85 -12.55
N TYR A 53 3.14 -15.58 -12.26
CA TYR A 53 1.98 -15.13 -11.50
C TYR A 53 1.20 -14.05 -12.24
N ASP A 54 -0.11 -13.98 -11.98
CA ASP A 54 -1.02 -12.98 -12.54
C ASP A 54 -0.97 -11.64 -11.78
N GLY A 55 -0.30 -11.61 -10.63
CA GLY A 55 -0.13 -10.41 -9.82
C GLY A 55 0.87 -10.61 -8.68
N ILE A 56 1.40 -9.50 -8.20
CA ILE A 56 2.42 -9.47 -7.15
C ILE A 56 1.98 -8.49 -6.06
N GLU A 57 2.00 -8.92 -4.80
CA GLU A 57 1.95 -8.05 -3.64
C GLU A 57 3.35 -7.89 -3.08
N TYR A 58 3.71 -6.67 -2.71
CA TYR A 58 4.96 -6.36 -2.05
C TYR A 58 4.72 -5.65 -0.72
N ARG A 59 5.35 -6.16 0.33
CA ARG A 59 5.44 -5.53 1.63
C ARG A 59 6.88 -5.47 2.11
N GLY A 60 7.42 -4.27 2.22
CA GLY A 60 8.84 -4.09 2.57
C GLY A 60 9.16 -2.71 3.10
N TYR A 61 10.32 -2.21 2.72
CA TYR A 61 10.87 -0.95 3.21
C TYR A 61 10.81 0.14 2.14
N GLY A 62 11.55 -0.01 1.06
CA GLY A 62 11.75 1.04 0.07
C GLY A 62 10.59 1.20 -0.90
N GLN A 63 10.11 2.44 -1.08
CA GLN A 63 9.12 2.75 -2.11
C GLN A 63 9.66 2.48 -3.52
N ALA A 64 10.93 2.80 -3.79
CA ALA A 64 11.57 2.54 -5.07
C ALA A 64 11.56 1.05 -5.47
N ILE A 65 11.54 0.14 -4.49
CA ILE A 65 11.50 -1.31 -4.75
C ILE A 65 10.15 -1.72 -5.35
N VAL A 66 9.05 -1.27 -4.75
CA VAL A 66 7.71 -1.60 -5.26
C VAL A 66 7.45 -0.92 -6.61
N GLU A 67 8.01 0.25 -6.85
CA GLU A 67 7.95 0.95 -8.13
C GLU A 67 8.74 0.20 -9.22
N GLU A 68 9.95 -0.28 -8.92
CA GLU A 68 10.73 -1.13 -9.82
C GLU A 68 10.00 -2.45 -10.14
N LEU A 69 9.38 -3.09 -9.13
CA LEU A 69 8.53 -4.26 -9.37
C LEU A 69 7.38 -3.92 -10.32
N GLY A 70 6.70 -2.80 -10.10
CA GLY A 70 5.59 -2.34 -10.96
C GLY A 70 6.01 -2.05 -12.39
N GLU A 71 7.20 -1.48 -12.57
CA GLU A 71 7.73 -1.16 -13.91
C GLU A 71 8.08 -2.42 -14.72
N TYR A 72 8.64 -3.46 -14.09
CA TYR A 72 9.24 -4.58 -14.81
C TYR A 72 8.45 -5.91 -14.73
N ALA A 73 7.45 -6.04 -13.87
CA ALA A 73 6.72 -7.30 -13.72
C ALA A 73 5.82 -7.63 -14.93
N GLY A 74 5.25 -6.63 -15.59
CA GLY A 74 4.28 -6.84 -16.67
C GLY A 74 2.92 -7.38 -16.20
N VAL A 75 2.70 -7.46 -14.89
CA VAL A 75 1.44 -7.82 -14.22
C VAL A 75 1.17 -6.78 -13.12
N PRO A 76 -0.07 -6.68 -12.60
CA PRO A 76 -0.37 -5.77 -11.50
C PRO A 76 0.52 -6.02 -10.28
N VAL A 77 1.00 -4.93 -9.68
CA VAL A 77 1.78 -4.95 -8.44
C VAL A 77 1.07 -4.09 -7.39
N TRP A 78 0.79 -4.68 -6.24
CA TRP A 78 0.15 -4.00 -5.12
C TRP A 78 1.17 -3.68 -4.03
N ASN A 79 1.17 -2.42 -3.61
CA ASN A 79 1.93 -2.00 -2.44
C ASN A 79 1.17 -2.37 -1.15
N GLY A 80 1.55 -3.49 -0.53
CA GLY A 80 1.03 -3.94 0.75
C GLY A 80 1.53 -3.13 1.95
N LEU A 81 2.70 -2.51 1.85
CA LEU A 81 3.29 -1.49 2.72
C LEU A 81 4.72 -1.18 2.29
N THR A 82 5.07 0.09 2.29
CA THR A 82 6.45 0.59 2.33
C THR A 82 6.62 1.53 3.54
N ASP A 83 7.84 2.04 3.76
CA ASP A 83 8.06 3.06 4.78
C ASP A 83 7.37 4.39 4.43
N GLU A 84 7.09 4.62 3.14
CA GLU A 84 6.47 5.85 2.65
C GLU A 84 4.95 5.75 2.50
N PHE A 85 4.41 4.57 2.10
CA PHE A 85 2.98 4.39 1.81
C PHE A 85 2.44 3.02 2.23
N HIS A 86 1.11 2.99 2.48
CA HIS A 86 0.34 1.77 2.77
C HIS A 86 -1.04 1.84 2.08
N PRO A 87 -1.11 1.87 0.74
CA PRO A 87 -2.36 2.13 0.02
C PRO A 87 -3.43 1.06 0.22
N THR A 88 -3.05 -0.21 0.43
CA THR A 88 -4.02 -1.28 0.69
C THR A 88 -4.76 -1.10 2.01
N GLN A 89 -4.12 -0.50 3.03
CA GLN A 89 -4.81 -0.15 4.27
C GLN A 89 -5.83 0.96 4.03
N ILE A 90 -5.54 1.91 3.16
CA ILE A 90 -6.47 3.00 2.86
C ILE A 90 -7.75 2.48 2.20
N LEU A 91 -7.66 1.47 1.34
CA LEU A 91 -8.85 0.83 0.76
C LEU A 91 -9.74 0.22 1.85
N ALA A 92 -9.13 -0.46 2.84
CA ALA A 92 -9.85 -1.01 3.98
C ALA A 92 -10.48 0.08 4.85
N ASP A 93 -9.77 1.17 5.11
CA ASP A 93 -10.26 2.30 5.89
C ASP A 93 -11.44 2.98 5.19
N LEU A 94 -11.35 3.22 3.88
CA LEU A 94 -12.43 3.81 3.08
C LEU A 94 -13.68 2.92 3.06
N MET A 95 -13.50 1.61 2.89
CA MET A 95 -14.60 0.64 2.96
C MET A 95 -15.27 0.69 4.34
N THR A 96 -14.49 0.67 5.41
CA THR A 96 -14.98 0.75 6.78
C THR A 96 -15.76 2.05 7.04
N MET A 97 -15.24 3.19 6.55
CA MET A 97 -15.94 4.47 6.67
C MET A 97 -17.29 4.46 5.97
N LEU A 98 -17.39 3.87 4.77
CA LEU A 98 -18.65 3.74 4.04
C LEU A 98 -19.64 2.81 4.75
N GLU A 99 -19.19 1.67 5.26
CA GLU A 99 -20.03 0.71 5.99
C GLU A 99 -20.64 1.33 7.26
N HIS A 100 -19.91 2.25 7.91
CA HIS A 100 -20.37 2.94 9.12
C HIS A 100 -21.02 4.30 8.86
N SER A 101 -21.21 4.67 7.60
CA SER A 101 -21.83 5.93 7.18
C SER A 101 -22.91 5.70 6.12
N PRO A 102 -24.00 4.97 6.46
CA PRO A 102 -24.99 4.57 5.49
C PRO A 102 -25.62 5.78 4.79
N GLY A 103 -25.74 5.69 3.47
CA GLY A 103 -26.30 6.74 2.62
C GLY A 103 -25.36 7.88 2.25
N LYS A 104 -24.09 7.85 2.71
CA LYS A 104 -23.06 8.83 2.31
C LYS A 104 -22.13 8.26 1.26
N THR A 105 -21.61 9.14 0.40
CA THR A 105 -20.51 8.88 -0.51
C THR A 105 -19.19 9.35 0.11
N LEU A 106 -18.05 8.90 -0.41
CA LEU A 106 -16.73 9.28 0.11
C LEU A 106 -16.52 10.81 0.16
N PRO A 107 -16.89 11.60 -0.87
CA PRO A 107 -16.75 13.06 -0.80
C PRO A 107 -17.57 13.75 0.30
N GLU A 108 -18.61 13.11 0.82
CA GLU A 108 -19.43 13.63 1.92
C GLU A 108 -18.87 13.28 3.30
N LEU A 109 -17.79 12.52 3.34
CA LEU A 109 -17.15 12.11 4.59
C LEU A 109 -16.00 13.04 4.94
N SER A 110 -15.89 13.37 6.21
CA SER A 110 -14.73 14.06 6.77
C SER A 110 -14.17 13.25 7.94
N PHE A 111 -12.87 13.25 8.08
CA PHE A 111 -12.20 12.55 9.18
C PHE A 111 -10.91 13.26 9.61
N ALA A 112 -10.42 12.93 10.79
CA ALA A 112 -9.18 13.44 11.30
C ALA A 112 -8.19 12.30 11.59
N TYR A 113 -6.92 12.54 11.27
CA TYR A 113 -5.82 11.67 11.67
C TYR A 113 -4.95 12.43 12.69
N LEU A 114 -4.86 11.88 13.89
CA LEU A 114 -4.09 12.45 15.00
C LEU A 114 -2.84 11.61 15.24
N GLY A 115 -1.67 12.22 15.16
CA GLY A 115 -0.40 11.54 15.42
C GLY A 115 0.70 11.98 14.46
N ASP A 116 1.65 11.10 14.17
CA ASP A 116 2.71 11.35 13.22
C ASP A 116 2.17 11.34 11.78
N ALA A 117 2.00 12.51 11.20
CA ALA A 117 1.46 12.68 9.85
C ALA A 117 2.54 12.54 8.74
N ARG A 118 3.81 12.27 9.11
CA ARG A 118 4.92 12.05 8.16
C ARG A 118 5.16 10.59 7.83
N ASN A 119 4.52 9.68 8.57
CA ASN A 119 4.66 8.25 8.33
C ASN A 119 3.82 7.75 7.14
N ASN A 120 3.97 6.48 6.79
CA ASN A 120 3.25 5.87 5.68
C ASN A 120 1.73 5.99 5.78
N MET A 121 1.14 5.96 6.99
CA MET A 121 -0.30 6.10 7.16
C MET A 121 -0.75 7.54 6.94
N GLY A 122 -0.04 8.54 7.50
CA GLY A 122 -0.32 9.95 7.27
C GLY A 122 -0.27 10.29 5.78
N ASN A 123 0.79 9.86 5.10
CA ASN A 123 0.96 10.06 3.66
C ASN A 123 -0.17 9.40 2.85
N SER A 124 -0.47 8.13 3.14
CA SER A 124 -1.46 7.36 2.38
C SER A 124 -2.89 7.87 2.60
N LEU A 125 -3.24 8.23 3.83
CA LEU A 125 -4.56 8.82 4.14
C LEU A 125 -4.75 10.15 3.40
N MET A 126 -3.72 11.00 3.35
CA MET A 126 -3.77 12.26 2.64
C MET A 126 -3.95 12.05 1.13
N VAL A 127 -3.17 11.14 0.53
CA VAL A 127 -3.30 10.78 -0.90
C VAL A 127 -4.67 10.18 -1.19
N GLY A 128 -5.13 9.24 -0.37
CA GLY A 128 -6.43 8.60 -0.52
C GLY A 128 -7.59 9.58 -0.42
N ALA A 129 -7.55 10.46 0.59
CA ALA A 129 -8.56 11.50 0.77
C ALA A 129 -8.61 12.47 -0.43
N ALA A 130 -7.46 12.93 -0.90
CA ALA A 130 -7.39 13.81 -2.08
C ALA A 130 -7.98 13.15 -3.33
N LYS A 131 -7.60 11.87 -3.60
CA LYS A 131 -8.14 11.12 -4.74
C LYS A 131 -9.66 10.87 -4.66
N MET A 132 -10.20 10.75 -3.47
CA MET A 132 -11.64 10.49 -3.24
C MET A 132 -12.46 11.74 -2.95
N GLY A 133 -11.84 12.94 -3.00
CA GLY A 133 -12.51 14.21 -2.74
C GLY A 133 -12.99 14.39 -1.30
N MET A 134 -12.35 13.73 -0.33
CA MET A 134 -12.74 13.75 1.08
C MET A 134 -12.07 14.90 1.83
N ASP A 135 -12.72 15.41 2.91
CA ASP A 135 -12.10 16.33 3.86
C ASP A 135 -11.28 15.56 4.89
N ILE A 136 -9.96 15.65 4.81
CA ILE A 136 -9.05 15.10 5.82
C ILE A 136 -8.40 16.21 6.64
N ARG A 137 -8.28 16.01 7.96
CA ARG A 137 -7.60 16.91 8.89
C ARG A 137 -6.47 16.19 9.58
N LEU A 138 -5.23 16.51 9.19
CA LEU A 138 -4.03 15.97 9.83
C LEU A 138 -3.69 16.84 11.04
N VAL A 139 -3.73 16.23 12.23
CA VAL A 139 -3.47 16.92 13.51
C VAL A 139 -2.19 16.38 14.11
N ALA A 140 -1.12 17.15 14.02
CA ALA A 140 0.21 16.78 14.49
C ALA A 140 0.99 18.01 14.95
N PRO A 141 1.96 17.86 15.87
CA PRO A 141 2.99 18.87 16.09
C PRO A 141 3.71 19.21 14.78
N LYS A 142 4.17 20.45 14.63
CA LYS A 142 4.81 20.92 13.39
C LYS A 142 5.98 20.04 12.90
N SER A 143 6.73 19.43 13.83
CA SER A 143 7.81 18.50 13.53
C SER A 143 7.36 17.18 12.86
N PHE A 144 6.07 16.86 12.95
CA PHE A 144 5.45 15.66 12.37
C PHE A 144 4.46 15.98 11.24
N TRP A 145 4.54 17.19 10.68
CA TRP A 145 3.74 17.51 9.49
C TRP A 145 4.27 16.77 8.26
N PRO A 146 3.39 16.48 7.28
CA PRO A 146 3.80 15.86 6.03
C PRO A 146 4.87 16.66 5.31
N GLU A 147 5.65 16.00 4.47
CA GLU A 147 6.62 16.68 3.62
C GLU A 147 5.92 17.62 2.63
N ALA A 148 6.42 18.86 2.53
CA ALA A 148 5.81 19.91 1.72
C ALA A 148 5.67 19.52 0.23
N GLY A 149 6.62 18.76 -0.30
CA GLY A 149 6.57 18.26 -1.69
C GLY A 149 5.38 17.35 -1.94
N LEU A 150 5.07 16.44 -0.99
CA LEU A 150 3.91 15.57 -1.09
C LEU A 150 2.61 16.37 -1.01
N VAL A 151 2.50 17.31 -0.06
CA VAL A 151 1.32 18.17 0.07
C VAL A 151 1.05 18.95 -1.23
N LEU A 152 2.10 19.55 -1.80
CA LEU A 152 1.98 20.30 -3.06
C LEU A 152 1.56 19.41 -4.24
N SER A 153 2.02 18.17 -4.30
CA SER A 153 1.66 17.23 -5.37
C SER A 153 0.17 16.89 -5.38
N LEU A 154 -0.54 17.05 -4.26
CA LEU A 154 -1.96 16.72 -4.11
C LEU A 154 -2.91 17.88 -4.44
N ILE A 155 -2.41 19.09 -4.62
CA ILE A 155 -3.25 20.28 -4.91
C ILE A 155 -3.93 20.17 -6.28
N HIS A 156 -3.39 19.37 -7.17
CA HIS A 156 -3.85 19.20 -8.56
C HIS A 156 -4.50 17.84 -8.85
N ILE A 157 -4.88 17.09 -7.82
CA ILE A 157 -5.58 15.80 -7.98
C ILE A 157 -7.10 16.03 -8.09
#